data_b0b3899c617469a467d3f78e16b019b1
#
_entry.id   b0b3899c617469a467d3f78e16b019b1
#
_cell.length_a   1.000
_cell.length_b   1.000
_cell.length_c   1.000
_cell.angle_alpha   90.00
_cell.angle_beta   90.00
_cell.angle_gamma   90.00
#
_symmetry.space_group_name_H-M   'P 1'
#
loop_
_entity.id
_entity.type
_entity.pdbx_description
1 polymer ?
#
loop_
_entity_poly.entity_id
_entity_poly.type
_entity_poly.pdbx_seq_one_letter_code
_entity_poly.pdbx_strand_id
1 'polypeptide(L)'
;MHVALSFQHQNLGYHLKMKMDTLSERLKKAMKYRGMSQAGLAASAGLSQPSVWKITSGKSHTTKKLLDIARALEVSPDWLAHGEGEMIEEINRNSLSADHNLSTEEKKFYDGVKIVPVWDENGLTDTATPVPEFIDTTNARAYKLKYDSGYSDLPAGCLVVVDTAEQPGSNDYVLASIKGKISAYRYSIGGSGVLLDADPRVDPIPVSEDVRVIGLIVFMSRSLRR
;
A
#
# COMPACT_ATOMS: atom_id res chain seq x y z
N MET A 1 53.85 -19.09 24.98
CA MET A 1 53.20 -17.77 25.04
C MET A 1 52.53 -17.51 23.71
N HIS A 2 51.22 -17.86 23.59
CA HIS A 2 50.40 -17.59 22.42
C HIS A 2 49.31 -16.63 22.87
N VAL A 3 49.34 -15.42 22.36
CA VAL A 3 48.34 -14.40 22.59
C VAL A 3 47.31 -14.55 21.44
N ALA A 4 46.12 -15.02 21.79
CA ALA A 4 45.01 -15.09 20.85
C ALA A 4 44.37 -13.69 20.79
N LEU A 5 44.42 -13.04 19.63
CA LEU A 5 43.66 -11.82 19.33
C LEU A 5 42.24 -12.26 18.89
N SER A 6 41.27 -12.01 19.78
CA SER A 6 39.87 -12.12 19.43
C SER A 6 39.44 -10.87 18.66
N PHE A 7 39.13 -11.03 17.38
CA PHE A 7 38.45 -10.01 16.57
C PHE A 7 36.97 -10.02 16.91
N GLN A 8 36.56 -9.04 17.71
CA GLN A 8 35.13 -8.69 17.83
C GLN A 8 34.73 -7.91 16.58
N HIS A 9 33.92 -8.56 15.74
CA HIS A 9 33.19 -7.88 14.68
C HIS A 9 32.07 -7.04 15.32
N GLN A 10 32.34 -5.78 15.55
CA GLN A 10 31.30 -4.80 15.79
C GLN A 10 30.67 -4.44 14.46
N ASN A 11 29.49 -5.00 14.22
CA ASN A 11 28.59 -4.61 13.14
C ASN A 11 28.07 -3.19 13.45
N LEU A 12 28.82 -2.16 13.08
CA LEU A 12 28.34 -0.79 13.04
C LEU A 12 27.50 -0.62 11.78
N GLY A 13 26.22 -1.01 11.87
CA GLY A 13 25.20 -0.60 10.93
C GLY A 13 24.95 0.91 11.06
N TYR A 14 25.76 1.72 10.40
CA TYR A 14 25.45 3.14 10.22
C TYR A 14 24.26 3.25 9.24
N HIS A 15 23.06 3.20 9.78
CA HIS A 15 21.92 3.81 9.11
C HIS A 15 22.16 5.33 9.14
N LEU A 16 22.79 5.86 8.09
CA LEU A 16 22.73 7.30 7.82
C LEU A 16 21.27 7.62 7.51
N LYS A 17 20.52 7.94 8.58
CA LYS A 17 19.18 8.52 8.46
C LYS A 17 19.40 9.92 7.87
N MET A 18 19.36 10.05 6.53
CA MET A 18 19.33 11.35 5.88
C MET A 18 18.10 12.09 6.40
N LYS A 19 18.31 13.02 7.31
CA LYS A 19 17.27 13.89 7.82
C LYS A 19 16.81 14.77 6.66
N MET A 20 15.61 14.54 6.16
CA MET A 20 15.02 15.38 5.13
C MET A 20 14.46 16.62 5.81
N ASP A 21 15.19 17.73 5.71
CA ASP A 21 14.96 18.92 6.52
C ASP A 21 13.82 19.81 5.99
N THR A 22 13.37 19.63 4.74
CA THR A 22 12.37 20.51 4.14
C THR A 22 11.11 19.74 3.68
N LEU A 23 9.96 20.43 3.75
CA LEU A 23 8.69 19.93 3.19
C LEU A 23 8.84 19.55 1.70
N SER A 24 9.60 20.33 0.93
CA SER A 24 9.86 20.07 -0.50
C SER A 24 10.54 18.71 -0.74
N GLU A 25 11.55 18.38 0.08
CA GLU A 25 12.28 17.12 -0.03
C GLU A 25 11.42 15.93 0.36
N ARG A 26 10.68 16.06 1.47
CA ARG A 26 9.75 15.03 1.91
C ARG A 26 8.64 14.80 0.90
N LEU A 27 8.07 15.87 0.34
CA LEU A 27 7.05 15.78 -0.70
C LEU A 27 7.56 15.08 -1.95
N LYS A 28 8.76 15.44 -2.44
CA LYS A 28 9.38 14.76 -3.59
C LYS A 28 9.62 13.28 -3.33
N LYS A 29 10.09 12.94 -2.11
CA LYS A 29 10.32 11.55 -1.71
C LYS A 29 9.01 10.77 -1.72
N ALA A 30 7.95 11.30 -1.14
CA ALA A 30 6.64 10.67 -1.09
C ALA A 30 6.05 10.49 -2.50
N MET A 31 6.13 11.53 -3.35
CA MET A 31 5.67 11.46 -4.75
C MET A 31 6.44 10.38 -5.53
N LYS A 32 7.79 10.31 -5.37
CA LYS A 32 8.61 9.29 -6.01
C LYS A 32 8.24 7.89 -5.52
N TYR A 33 8.03 7.73 -4.23
CA TYR A 33 7.64 6.45 -3.63
C TYR A 33 6.29 5.94 -4.17
N ARG A 34 5.33 6.87 -4.37
CA ARG A 34 4.00 6.54 -4.90
C ARG A 34 3.93 6.54 -6.43
N GLY A 35 5.01 6.87 -7.13
CA GLY A 35 5.01 7.02 -8.59
C GLY A 35 4.06 8.11 -9.08
N MET A 36 3.75 9.11 -8.24
CA MET A 36 2.74 10.12 -8.51
C MET A 36 3.36 11.37 -9.13
N SER A 37 2.81 11.84 -10.24
CA SER A 37 3.21 13.10 -10.88
C SER A 37 2.65 14.32 -10.15
N GLN A 38 3.21 15.52 -10.41
CA GLN A 38 2.69 16.77 -9.84
C GLN A 38 1.23 17.06 -10.29
N ALA A 39 0.88 16.70 -11.51
CA ALA A 39 -0.48 16.83 -12.01
C ALA A 39 -1.43 15.83 -11.33
N GLY A 40 -1.00 14.60 -11.14
CA GLY A 40 -1.74 13.56 -10.41
C GLY A 40 -1.99 13.98 -8.96
N LEU A 41 -0.95 14.46 -8.26
CA LEU A 41 -1.08 14.95 -6.90
C LEU A 41 -2.02 16.16 -6.81
N ALA A 42 -1.94 17.09 -7.76
CA ALA A 42 -2.82 18.26 -7.81
C ALA A 42 -4.30 17.83 -7.89
N ALA A 43 -4.60 16.89 -8.80
CA ALA A 43 -5.96 16.36 -8.96
C ALA A 43 -6.45 15.64 -7.70
N SER A 44 -5.63 14.74 -7.12
CA SER A 44 -6.00 13.94 -5.95
C SER A 44 -6.13 14.75 -4.66
N ALA A 45 -5.30 15.80 -4.47
CA ALA A 45 -5.32 16.65 -3.29
C ALA A 45 -6.23 17.90 -3.42
N GLY A 46 -6.95 18.05 -4.54
CA GLY A 46 -7.79 19.23 -4.78
C GLY A 46 -6.98 20.52 -4.83
N LEU A 47 -5.80 20.48 -5.46
CA LEU A 47 -4.87 21.60 -5.62
C LEU A 47 -4.72 21.97 -7.09
N SER A 48 -4.25 23.18 -7.37
CA SER A 48 -3.76 23.53 -8.69
C SER A 48 -2.33 23.00 -8.90
N GLN A 49 -1.99 22.59 -10.11
CA GLN A 49 -0.63 22.14 -10.44
C GLN A 49 0.44 23.19 -10.09
N PRO A 50 0.24 24.52 -10.32
CA PRO A 50 1.18 25.53 -9.86
C PRO A 50 1.37 25.58 -8.35
N SER A 51 0.35 25.22 -7.56
CA SER A 51 0.48 25.12 -6.09
C SER A 51 1.39 23.97 -5.67
N VAL A 52 1.23 22.80 -6.30
CA VAL A 52 2.12 21.66 -6.07
C VAL A 52 3.55 22.01 -6.47
N TRP A 53 3.74 22.67 -7.62
CA TRP A 53 5.05 23.10 -8.07
C TRP A 53 5.74 24.08 -7.08
N LYS A 54 4.99 25.03 -6.51
CA LYS A 54 5.55 25.96 -5.50
C LYS A 54 6.11 25.21 -4.29
N ILE A 55 5.42 24.15 -3.84
CA ILE A 55 5.87 23.37 -2.70
C ILE A 55 7.06 22.50 -3.09
N THR A 56 6.99 21.78 -4.21
CA THR A 56 8.08 20.92 -4.68
C THR A 56 9.34 21.68 -5.07
N SER A 57 9.22 22.94 -5.50
CA SER A 57 10.36 23.81 -5.80
C SER A 57 10.97 24.51 -4.58
N GLY A 58 10.37 24.31 -3.38
CA GLY A 58 10.82 24.97 -2.17
C GLY A 58 10.43 26.45 -2.05
N LYS A 59 9.64 26.98 -2.99
CA LYS A 59 9.12 28.35 -2.94
C LYS A 59 8.03 28.56 -1.91
N SER A 60 7.42 27.49 -1.42
CA SER A 60 6.47 27.47 -0.33
C SER A 60 6.91 26.44 0.70
N HIS A 61 7.09 26.88 1.94
CA HIS A 61 7.54 26.05 3.06
C HIS A 61 6.36 25.49 3.88
N THR A 62 5.15 26.00 3.64
CA THR A 62 3.93 25.57 4.34
C THR A 62 2.76 25.52 3.37
N THR A 63 1.77 24.69 3.71
CA THR A 63 0.52 24.62 2.96
C THR A 63 -0.66 24.34 3.90
N LYS A 64 -1.77 25.05 3.68
CA LYS A 64 -3.03 24.76 4.40
C LYS A 64 -3.64 23.41 3.98
N LYS A 65 -3.20 22.85 2.86
CA LYS A 65 -3.67 21.60 2.29
C LYS A 65 -2.75 20.40 2.59
N LEU A 66 -1.95 20.51 3.68
CA LEU A 66 -0.98 19.47 4.03
C LEU A 66 -1.64 18.13 4.29
N LEU A 67 -2.79 18.13 4.98
CA LEU A 67 -3.54 16.91 5.24
C LEU A 67 -4.09 16.27 3.96
N ASP A 68 -4.57 17.08 3.02
CA ASP A 68 -5.08 16.57 1.73
C ASP A 68 -3.93 15.98 0.90
N ILE A 69 -2.74 16.62 0.94
CA ILE A 69 -1.53 16.11 0.28
C ILE A 69 -1.06 14.81 0.93
N ALA A 70 -1.00 14.77 2.26
CA ALA A 70 -0.58 13.58 2.99
C ALA A 70 -1.52 12.40 2.71
N ARG A 71 -2.82 12.66 2.69
CA ARG A 71 -3.85 11.66 2.36
C ARG A 71 -3.74 11.19 0.91
N ALA A 72 -3.56 12.10 -0.05
CA ALA A 72 -3.39 11.75 -1.47
C ALA A 72 -2.13 10.92 -1.73
N LEU A 73 -1.06 11.13 -0.95
CA LEU A 73 0.20 10.38 -1.02
C LEU A 73 0.24 9.19 -0.07
N GLU A 74 -0.79 9.03 0.79
CA GLU A 74 -0.86 7.97 1.81
C GLU A 74 0.39 7.94 2.69
N VAL A 75 0.77 9.10 3.21
CA VAL A 75 1.92 9.27 4.11
C VAL A 75 1.47 9.95 5.40
N SER A 76 2.24 9.76 6.47
CA SER A 76 2.02 10.44 7.74
C SER A 76 2.02 11.95 7.57
N PRO A 77 0.97 12.67 8.03
CA PRO A 77 0.95 14.13 8.04
C PRO A 77 2.09 14.72 8.87
N ASP A 78 2.43 14.12 10.02
CA ASP A 78 3.49 14.59 10.90
C ASP A 78 4.86 14.38 10.26
N TRP A 79 5.07 13.23 9.63
CA TRP A 79 6.28 13.03 8.83
C TRP A 79 6.36 14.03 7.67
N LEU A 80 5.28 14.27 6.96
CA LEU A 80 5.28 15.20 5.83
C LEU A 80 5.53 16.65 6.31
N ALA A 81 4.92 17.05 7.43
CA ALA A 81 5.05 18.39 8.00
C ALA A 81 6.42 18.64 8.63
N HIS A 82 6.86 17.72 9.48
CA HIS A 82 7.98 17.94 10.41
C HIS A 82 9.14 16.98 10.19
N GLY A 83 8.95 15.89 9.46
CA GLY A 83 9.93 14.81 9.31
C GLY A 83 10.00 13.91 10.54
N GLU A 84 9.01 13.98 11.39
CA GLU A 84 8.90 13.18 12.61
C GLU A 84 8.16 11.87 12.33
N GLY A 85 8.62 10.78 12.92
CA GLY A 85 8.04 9.44 12.70
C GLY A 85 8.44 8.81 11.37
N GLU A 86 7.73 7.78 10.97
CA GLU A 86 7.93 7.07 9.70
C GLU A 86 7.09 7.72 8.58
N MET A 87 7.60 7.69 7.35
CA MET A 87 6.91 8.25 6.18
C MET A 87 5.55 7.59 5.96
N ILE A 88 5.50 6.30 6.15
CA ILE A 88 4.28 5.51 6.15
C ILE A 88 4.05 5.15 7.61
N GLU A 89 2.99 5.66 8.19
CA GLU A 89 2.52 5.10 9.44
C GLU A 89 2.04 3.69 9.12
N GLU A 90 2.72 2.68 9.69
CA GLU A 90 2.06 1.41 9.89
C GLU A 90 0.76 1.77 10.60
N ILE A 91 -0.39 1.41 10.01
CA ILE A 91 -1.69 1.61 10.65
C ILE A 91 -1.62 0.81 11.93
N ASN A 92 -1.12 1.47 12.97
CA ASN A 92 -0.96 0.87 14.28
C ASN A 92 -2.39 0.58 14.75
N ARG A 93 -2.66 -0.65 15.12
CA ARG A 93 -3.97 -1.15 15.62
C ARG A 93 -4.62 -0.22 16.65
N ASN A 94 -3.84 0.70 17.21
CA ASN A 94 -4.31 1.68 18.18
C ASN A 94 -4.94 2.94 17.57
N SER A 95 -4.72 3.26 16.28
CA SER A 95 -5.31 4.46 15.68
C SER A 95 -6.73 4.25 15.17
N LEU A 96 -7.11 3.02 14.81
CA LEU A 96 -8.50 2.67 14.50
C LEU A 96 -9.41 2.70 15.74
N SER A 97 -8.81 2.64 16.94
CA SER A 97 -9.56 2.75 18.21
C SER A 97 -9.74 4.18 18.70
N ALA A 98 -9.07 5.18 18.09
CA ALA A 98 -9.11 6.56 18.58
C ALA A 98 -10.26 7.41 18.01
N ASP A 99 -10.78 7.10 16.82
CA ASP A 99 -11.80 7.93 16.14
C ASP A 99 -13.22 7.35 16.11
N HIS A 100 -13.41 6.13 16.60
CA HIS A 100 -14.75 5.58 16.83
C HIS A 100 -14.97 5.44 18.33
N ASN A 101 -16.00 6.10 18.87
CA ASN A 101 -16.56 5.87 20.21
C ASN A 101 -17.14 4.46 20.32
N LEU A 102 -16.28 3.44 20.14
CA LEU A 102 -16.66 2.05 20.39
C LEU A 102 -16.84 1.86 21.89
N SER A 103 -17.97 1.29 22.29
CA SER A 103 -18.21 0.92 23.69
C SER A 103 -17.13 -0.05 24.18
N THR A 104 -16.94 -0.12 25.50
CA THR A 104 -15.96 -1.02 26.11
C THR A 104 -16.19 -2.49 25.74
N GLU A 105 -17.45 -2.86 25.42
CA GLU A 105 -17.83 -4.21 24.98
C GLU A 105 -17.46 -4.46 23.51
N GLU A 106 -17.61 -3.48 22.64
CA GLU A 106 -17.16 -3.56 21.24
C GLU A 106 -15.63 -3.65 21.16
N LYS A 107 -14.89 -2.93 21.99
CA LYS A 107 -13.42 -3.07 22.11
C LYS A 107 -13.01 -4.49 22.50
N LYS A 108 -13.72 -5.15 23.43
CA LYS A 108 -13.46 -6.55 23.79
C LYS A 108 -13.75 -7.53 22.66
N PHE A 109 -14.75 -7.24 21.81
CA PHE A 109 -15.10 -8.12 20.70
C PHE A 109 -14.01 -8.13 19.62
N TYR A 110 -13.29 -7.01 19.45
CA TYR A 110 -12.18 -6.89 18.49
C TYR A 110 -10.81 -7.20 19.11
N ASP A 111 -10.75 -7.49 20.41
CA ASP A 111 -9.52 -7.87 21.08
C ASP A 111 -9.06 -9.25 20.55
N GLY A 112 -7.92 -9.26 19.83
CA GLY A 112 -7.38 -10.44 19.15
C GLY A 112 -7.80 -10.63 17.67
N VAL A 113 -8.70 -9.82 17.13
CA VAL A 113 -9.04 -9.86 15.69
C VAL A 113 -8.07 -8.97 14.90
N LYS A 114 -7.37 -9.57 13.94
CA LYS A 114 -6.60 -8.79 12.97
C LYS A 114 -7.53 -8.17 11.94
N ILE A 115 -7.30 -6.92 11.60
CA ILE A 115 -8.08 -6.20 10.58
C ILE A 115 -7.16 -5.66 9.50
N VAL A 116 -7.68 -5.60 8.26
CA VAL A 116 -6.97 -5.07 7.10
C VAL A 116 -7.81 -3.96 6.47
N PRO A 117 -7.24 -2.79 6.18
CA PRO A 117 -7.96 -1.71 5.53
C PRO A 117 -8.37 -2.10 4.11
N VAL A 118 -9.56 -1.66 3.70
CA VAL A 118 -10.08 -1.90 2.34
C VAL A 118 -9.71 -0.75 1.43
N TRP A 119 -9.26 -1.10 0.24
CA TRP A 119 -8.83 -0.20 -0.82
C TRP A 119 -9.66 -0.37 -2.07
N ASP A 120 -9.75 0.65 -2.90
CA ASP A 120 -10.34 0.59 -4.24
C ASP A 120 -9.46 1.30 -5.27
N GLU A 121 -9.99 1.57 -6.46
CA GLU A 121 -9.26 2.28 -7.52
C GLU A 121 -8.93 3.74 -7.14
N ASN A 122 -9.63 4.31 -6.17
CA ASN A 122 -9.45 5.68 -5.71
C ASN A 122 -8.51 5.78 -4.49
N GLY A 123 -8.14 4.64 -3.90
CA GLY A 123 -7.25 4.58 -2.75
C GLY A 123 -7.86 3.90 -1.52
N LEU A 124 -7.42 4.32 -0.34
CA LEU A 124 -7.91 3.82 0.95
C LEU A 124 -9.37 4.25 1.15
N THR A 125 -10.23 3.28 1.51
CA THR A 125 -11.63 3.55 1.89
C THR A 125 -11.72 3.75 3.41
N ASP A 126 -12.90 4.11 3.89
CA ASP A 126 -13.25 4.21 5.31
C ASP A 126 -13.64 2.87 5.94
N THR A 127 -13.46 1.77 5.22
CA THR A 127 -13.82 0.43 5.68
C THR A 127 -12.61 -0.46 5.92
N ALA A 128 -12.75 -1.42 6.83
CA ALA A 128 -11.77 -2.45 7.11
C ALA A 128 -12.45 -3.82 7.21
N THR A 129 -11.69 -4.89 7.04
CA THR A 129 -12.20 -6.26 7.08
C THR A 129 -11.42 -7.10 8.09
N PRO A 130 -12.10 -7.94 8.88
CA PRO A 130 -11.41 -8.91 9.73
C PRO A 130 -10.74 -9.99 8.88
N VAL A 131 -9.57 -10.42 9.31
CA VAL A 131 -8.81 -11.50 8.66
C VAL A 131 -8.38 -12.54 9.71
N PRO A 132 -8.13 -13.79 9.27
CA PRO A 132 -7.59 -14.82 10.16
C PRO A 132 -6.28 -14.40 10.82
N GLU A 133 -6.02 -14.89 12.02
CA GLU A 133 -4.85 -14.54 12.81
C GLU A 133 -3.51 -14.91 12.14
N PHE A 134 -3.51 -15.96 11.31
CA PHE A 134 -2.33 -16.41 10.58
C PHE A 134 -1.92 -15.48 9.42
N ILE A 135 -2.76 -14.52 9.02
CA ILE A 135 -2.40 -13.55 7.98
C ILE A 135 -1.48 -12.49 8.55
N ASP A 136 -0.33 -12.26 7.90
CA ASP A 136 0.49 -11.10 8.19
C ASP A 136 -0.21 -9.85 7.64
N THR A 137 -0.42 -8.86 8.51
CA THR A 137 -1.11 -7.62 8.16
C THR A 137 -0.18 -6.44 7.94
N THR A 138 1.14 -6.65 8.03
CA THR A 138 2.15 -5.58 7.93
C THR A 138 2.08 -4.84 6.60
N ASN A 139 1.97 -5.59 5.49
CA ASN A 139 1.87 -5.02 4.14
C ASN A 139 0.52 -5.37 3.47
N ALA A 140 -0.46 -5.77 4.28
CA ALA A 140 -1.72 -6.27 3.75
C ALA A 140 -2.67 -5.13 3.36
N ARG A 141 -3.34 -5.32 2.22
CA ARG A 141 -4.46 -4.50 1.74
C ARG A 141 -5.60 -5.39 1.30
N ALA A 142 -6.81 -5.00 1.62
CA ALA A 142 -7.99 -5.71 1.16
C ALA A 142 -8.63 -4.99 -0.04
N TYR A 143 -9.16 -5.75 -1.00
CA TYR A 143 -9.88 -5.21 -2.15
C TYR A 143 -11.14 -6.02 -2.39
N LYS A 144 -12.23 -5.36 -2.75
CA LYS A 144 -13.43 -6.03 -3.23
C LYS A 144 -13.39 -6.10 -4.75
N LEU A 145 -13.40 -7.31 -5.31
CA LEU A 145 -13.45 -7.50 -6.76
C LEU A 145 -14.75 -6.98 -7.32
N LYS A 146 -14.70 -5.93 -8.13
CA LYS A 146 -15.89 -5.36 -8.77
C LYS A 146 -16.37 -6.19 -9.94
N TYR A 147 -15.44 -6.87 -10.62
CA TYR A 147 -15.69 -7.65 -11.82
C TYR A 147 -15.35 -9.11 -11.57
N ASP A 148 -15.99 -9.99 -12.33
CA ASP A 148 -15.59 -11.39 -12.36
C ASP A 148 -14.19 -11.51 -12.95
N SER A 149 -13.31 -12.24 -12.24
CA SER A 149 -11.96 -12.51 -12.71
C SER A 149 -11.89 -13.64 -13.74
N GLY A 150 -12.98 -14.37 -13.92
CA GLY A 150 -13.05 -15.60 -14.70
C GLY A 150 -12.56 -16.84 -13.94
N TYR A 151 -11.87 -16.68 -12.82
CA TYR A 151 -11.48 -17.79 -11.95
C TYR A 151 -12.62 -18.13 -10.99
N SER A 152 -12.98 -19.42 -10.92
CA SER A 152 -14.07 -19.91 -10.05
C SER A 152 -13.89 -19.56 -8.58
N ASP A 153 -12.63 -19.46 -8.16
CA ASP A 153 -12.25 -19.16 -6.79
C ASP A 153 -12.36 -17.66 -6.45
N LEU A 154 -12.29 -16.79 -7.46
CA LEU A 154 -12.23 -15.33 -7.31
C LEU A 154 -13.35 -14.62 -8.08
N PRO A 155 -14.64 -14.91 -7.79
CA PRO A 155 -15.75 -14.28 -8.49
C PRO A 155 -15.93 -12.80 -8.12
N ALA A 156 -16.73 -12.07 -8.89
CA ALA A 156 -17.15 -10.72 -8.55
C ALA A 156 -17.78 -10.66 -7.15
N GLY A 157 -17.49 -9.59 -6.41
CA GLY A 157 -17.94 -9.41 -5.03
C GLY A 157 -17.08 -10.12 -3.98
N CYS A 158 -16.13 -10.97 -4.39
CA CYS A 158 -15.14 -11.57 -3.51
C CYS A 158 -14.25 -10.46 -2.91
N LEU A 159 -13.95 -10.59 -1.63
CA LEU A 159 -12.98 -9.76 -0.96
C LEU A 159 -11.66 -10.51 -0.93
N VAL A 160 -10.60 -9.90 -1.46
CA VAL A 160 -9.25 -10.45 -1.48
C VAL A 160 -8.33 -9.62 -0.61
N VAL A 161 -7.41 -10.28 0.07
CA VAL A 161 -6.32 -9.63 0.82
C VAL A 161 -5.04 -9.91 0.08
N VAL A 162 -4.29 -8.86 -0.19
CA VAL A 162 -3.00 -8.94 -0.88
C VAL A 162 -1.87 -8.50 0.04
N ASP A 163 -0.75 -9.19 -0.03
CA ASP A 163 0.53 -8.70 0.47
C ASP A 163 1.21 -7.89 -0.64
N THR A 164 1.53 -6.63 -0.35
CA THR A 164 2.10 -5.70 -1.32
C THR A 164 3.63 -5.75 -1.39
N ALA A 165 4.26 -6.46 -0.46
CA ALA A 165 5.72 -6.59 -0.38
C ALA A 165 6.21 -7.96 -0.84
N GLU A 166 5.39 -9.00 -0.75
CA GLU A 166 5.75 -10.35 -1.15
C GLU A 166 5.82 -10.47 -2.67
N GLN A 167 6.89 -11.11 -3.14
CA GLN A 167 7.09 -11.35 -4.58
C GLN A 167 6.32 -12.60 -5.01
N PRO A 168 5.45 -12.49 -6.04
CA PRO A 168 4.69 -13.63 -6.50
C PRO A 168 5.57 -14.66 -7.21
N GLY A 169 5.29 -15.93 -6.96
CA GLY A 169 5.83 -17.08 -7.68
C GLY A 169 4.99 -17.46 -8.91
N SER A 170 5.46 -18.42 -9.69
CA SER A 170 4.68 -18.93 -10.82
C SER A 170 3.42 -19.66 -10.33
N ASN A 171 2.30 -19.38 -10.98
CA ASN A 171 0.94 -19.81 -10.66
C ASN A 171 0.29 -19.17 -9.43
N ASP A 172 0.93 -18.24 -8.77
CA ASP A 172 0.27 -17.48 -7.72
C ASP A 172 -0.84 -16.58 -8.27
N TYR A 173 -1.85 -16.35 -7.45
CA TYR A 173 -2.83 -15.32 -7.75
C TYR A 173 -2.32 -13.96 -7.33
N VAL A 174 -2.35 -13.02 -8.23
CA VAL A 174 -2.02 -11.62 -7.96
C VAL A 174 -3.21 -10.72 -8.27
N LEU A 175 -3.29 -9.64 -7.52
CA LEU A 175 -4.16 -8.53 -7.88
C LEU A 175 -3.34 -7.55 -8.73
N ALA A 176 -3.87 -7.16 -9.87
CA ALA A 176 -3.19 -6.21 -10.75
C ALA A 176 -4.15 -5.15 -11.27
N SER A 177 -3.59 -3.99 -11.57
CA SER A 177 -4.27 -2.88 -12.22
C SER A 177 -3.79 -2.76 -13.67
N ILE A 178 -4.71 -2.87 -14.62
CA ILE A 178 -4.47 -2.67 -16.05
C ILE A 178 -5.30 -1.47 -16.49
N LYS A 179 -4.63 -0.38 -16.86
CA LYS A 179 -5.28 0.90 -17.24
C LYS A 179 -6.33 1.37 -16.21
N GLY A 180 -6.02 1.20 -14.93
CA GLY A 180 -6.90 1.59 -13.81
C GLY A 180 -7.97 0.56 -13.43
N LYS A 181 -8.19 -0.49 -14.20
CA LYS A 181 -9.10 -1.58 -13.86
C LYS A 181 -8.38 -2.62 -13.01
N ILE A 182 -8.88 -2.87 -11.81
CA ILE A 182 -8.33 -3.85 -10.87
C ILE A 182 -9.02 -5.20 -11.04
N SER A 183 -8.23 -6.26 -11.23
CA SER A 183 -8.72 -7.64 -11.31
C SER A 183 -7.65 -8.62 -10.82
N ALA A 184 -8.06 -9.88 -10.63
CA ALA A 184 -7.16 -10.97 -10.26
C ALA A 184 -6.66 -11.69 -11.51
N TYR A 185 -5.40 -12.13 -11.46
CA TYR A 185 -4.71 -12.85 -12.52
C TYR A 185 -3.84 -13.95 -11.93
N ARG A 186 -3.48 -14.95 -12.73
CA ARG A 186 -2.36 -15.84 -12.40
C ARG A 186 -1.06 -15.16 -12.81
N TYR A 187 -0.05 -15.29 -11.98
CA TYR A 187 1.29 -14.77 -12.28
C TYR A 187 2.19 -15.86 -12.86
N SER A 188 3.00 -15.51 -13.83
CA SER A 188 4.07 -16.38 -14.34
C SER A 188 5.39 -15.62 -14.37
N ILE A 189 6.43 -16.27 -13.86
CA ILE A 189 7.79 -15.72 -13.89
C ILE A 189 8.32 -15.79 -15.31
N GLY A 190 8.66 -14.64 -15.89
CA GLY A 190 9.26 -14.52 -17.22
C GLY A 190 9.56 -13.08 -17.54
N GLY A 191 10.80 -12.72 -17.81
CA GLY A 191 11.19 -11.32 -18.05
C GLY A 191 10.84 -10.40 -16.89
N SER A 192 9.96 -9.43 -17.13
CA SER A 192 9.40 -8.53 -16.09
C SER A 192 8.20 -9.12 -15.35
N GLY A 193 7.83 -10.37 -15.63
CA GLY A 193 6.61 -11.01 -15.15
C GLY A 193 5.47 -10.93 -16.17
N VAL A 194 4.59 -11.91 -16.13
CA VAL A 194 3.46 -12.05 -17.06
C VAL A 194 2.21 -12.38 -16.27
N LEU A 195 1.10 -11.69 -16.59
CA LEU A 195 -0.23 -11.99 -16.07
C LEU A 195 -0.96 -12.92 -17.04
N LEU A 196 -1.54 -13.96 -16.51
CA LEU A 196 -2.36 -14.92 -17.26
C LEU A 196 -3.83 -14.65 -16.90
N ASP A 197 -4.68 -14.53 -17.90
CA ASP A 197 -6.13 -14.45 -17.74
C ASP A 197 -6.71 -15.84 -17.45
N ALA A 198 -7.90 -15.89 -16.90
CA ALA A 198 -8.63 -17.15 -16.71
C ALA A 198 -9.08 -17.76 -18.04
N ASP A 199 -9.30 -16.94 -19.07
CA ASP A 199 -9.59 -17.41 -20.43
C ASP A 199 -8.27 -17.71 -21.17
N PRO A 200 -7.97 -18.98 -21.48
CA PRO A 200 -6.72 -19.35 -22.13
C PRO A 200 -6.57 -18.81 -23.56
N ARG A 201 -7.64 -18.21 -24.12
CA ARG A 201 -7.61 -17.56 -25.45
C ARG A 201 -7.09 -16.13 -25.39
N VAL A 202 -6.99 -15.56 -24.18
CA VAL A 202 -6.38 -14.26 -23.97
C VAL A 202 -4.88 -14.43 -23.91
N ASP A 203 -4.17 -13.65 -24.74
CA ASP A 203 -2.72 -13.67 -24.74
C ASP A 203 -2.16 -13.24 -23.37
N PRO A 204 -1.05 -13.84 -22.92
CA PRO A 204 -0.38 -13.43 -21.70
C PRO A 204 -0.03 -11.94 -21.71
N ILE A 205 -0.30 -11.23 -20.62
CA ILE A 205 -0.15 -9.79 -20.49
C ILE A 205 1.17 -9.46 -19.79
N PRO A 206 2.20 -8.95 -20.47
CA PRO A 206 3.45 -8.58 -19.82
C PRO A 206 3.27 -7.45 -18.81
N VAL A 207 3.94 -7.57 -17.67
CA VAL A 207 4.01 -6.48 -16.68
C VAL A 207 4.80 -5.31 -17.28
N SER A 208 4.21 -4.13 -17.31
CA SER A 208 4.72 -2.92 -17.96
C SER A 208 4.27 -1.66 -17.17
N GLU A 209 4.58 -0.48 -17.68
CA GLU A 209 4.14 0.78 -17.04
C GLU A 209 2.61 0.90 -16.94
N ASP A 210 1.87 0.35 -17.91
CA ASP A 210 0.40 0.33 -17.91
C ASP A 210 -0.21 -0.83 -17.13
N VAL A 211 0.62 -1.79 -16.69
CA VAL A 211 0.23 -3.03 -16.00
C VAL A 211 0.97 -3.13 -14.68
N ARG A 212 0.29 -2.77 -13.60
CA ARG A 212 0.88 -2.77 -12.25
C ARG A 212 0.37 -3.94 -11.43
N VAL A 213 1.26 -4.82 -10.97
CA VAL A 213 0.94 -5.78 -9.92
C VAL A 213 0.81 -5.01 -8.59
N ILE A 214 -0.34 -5.16 -7.93
CA ILE A 214 -0.65 -4.52 -6.64
C ILE A 214 -0.07 -5.36 -5.50
N GLY A 215 -0.21 -6.68 -5.59
CA GLY A 215 0.35 -7.60 -4.61
C GLY A 215 -0.09 -9.03 -4.83
N LEU A 216 0.52 -9.94 -4.06
CA LEU A 216 0.18 -11.36 -4.00
C LEU A 216 -1.14 -11.54 -3.24
N ILE A 217 -2.10 -12.29 -3.78
CA ILE A 217 -3.34 -12.61 -3.06
C ILE A 217 -3.02 -13.72 -2.05
N VAL A 218 -3.09 -13.38 -0.76
CA VAL A 218 -2.78 -14.27 0.36
C VAL A 218 -4.02 -14.82 1.08
N PHE A 219 -5.17 -14.17 0.89
CA PHE A 219 -6.44 -14.61 1.48
C PHE A 219 -7.62 -14.10 0.67
N MET A 220 -8.72 -14.84 0.72
CA MET A 220 -9.97 -14.42 0.12
C MET A 220 -11.16 -14.80 0.99
N SER A 221 -12.19 -14.00 0.94
CA SER A 221 -13.48 -14.31 1.54
C SER A 221 -14.61 -13.93 0.60
N ARG A 222 -15.71 -14.70 0.66
CA ARG A 222 -16.91 -14.42 -0.13
C ARG A 222 -18.17 -14.73 0.65
N SER A 223 -19.22 -13.93 0.42
CA SER A 223 -20.54 -14.29 0.88
C SER A 223 -21.16 -15.35 -0.05
N LEU A 224 -21.69 -16.42 0.52
CA LEU A 224 -22.42 -17.46 -0.23
C LEU A 224 -23.92 -17.12 -0.38
N ARG A 225 -24.37 -16.05 0.26
CA ARG A 225 -25.75 -15.56 0.07
C ARG A 225 -25.79 -14.68 -1.18
N ARG A 226 -26.73 -15.00 -2.07
CA ARG A 226 -27.13 -14.16 -3.19
C ARG A 226 -28.20 -13.18 -2.75
#